data_134c8d14bd67ab392ed08bd700785989
#
_entry.id   134c8d14bd67ab392ed08bd700785989
#
_cell.length_a   1.000
_cell.length_b   1.000
_cell.length_c   1.000
_cell.angle_alpha   90.00
_cell.angle_beta   90.00
_cell.angle_gamma   90.00
#
_symmetry.space_group_name_H-M   'P 1'
#
loop_
_entity.id
_entity.type
_entity.pdbx_description
1 polymer ?
#
loop_
_entity_poly.entity_id
_entity_poly.type
_entity_poly.pdbx_seq_one_letter_code
_entity_poly.pdbx_strand_id
1 'polypeptide(L)' 'MKKKIMQVIPKLGYGGAETGCYDLAHYLFEKGWKSYIVTNGGELIKFVKKDKVKIIRLPVDSKNPLIILFNGIA' A
#
# COMPACT_ATOMS: atom_id res chain seq x y z
N MET A 1 7.79 -19.68 0.60
CA MET A 1 6.67 -18.96 0.01
C MET A 1 6.75 -17.49 0.32
N LYS A 2 6.29 -16.66 -0.59
CA LYS A 2 6.38 -15.21 -0.39
C LYS A 2 5.28 -14.71 0.51
N LYS A 3 5.64 -13.85 1.43
CA LYS A 3 4.68 -13.13 2.24
C LYS A 3 4.05 -12.02 1.40
N LYS A 4 2.83 -11.69 1.73
CA LYS A 4 2.09 -10.62 1.04
C LYS A 4 1.61 -9.61 2.05
N ILE A 5 1.63 -8.35 1.66
CA ILE A 5 1.01 -7.29 2.44
C ILE A 5 0.08 -6.51 1.51
N MET A 6 -1.10 -6.21 2.00
CA MET A 6 -2.04 -5.34 1.31
C MET A 6 -2.45 -4.25 2.27
N GLN A 7 -2.22 -3.02 1.88
CA GLN A 7 -2.62 -1.86 2.67
C GLN A 7 -3.78 -1.18 1.96
N VAL A 8 -4.86 -0.97 2.69
CA VAL A 8 -6.04 -0.29 2.16
C VAL A 8 -6.09 1.09 2.80
N ILE A 9 -5.97 2.12 1.98
CA ILE A 9 -5.98 3.50 2.45
C ILE A 9 -6.82 4.35 1.51
N PRO A 10 -7.78 5.15 2.02
CA PRO A 10 -8.68 5.89 1.15
C PRO A 10 -7.97 6.83 0.19
N LYS A 11 -6.94 7.52 0.66
CA LYS A 11 -6.19 8.45 -0.16
C LYS A 11 -4.70 8.28 0.11
N LEU A 12 -3.92 8.14 -0.95
CA LEU A 12 -2.47 8.06 -0.83
C LEU A 12 -1.86 9.43 -1.11
N GLY A 13 -2.08 10.35 -0.18
CA GLY A 13 -1.57 11.71 -0.26
C GLY A 13 -0.29 11.90 0.55
N TYR A 14 -0.06 13.13 1.00
CA TYR A 14 1.17 13.47 1.70
C TYR A 14 1.06 13.46 3.23
N GLY A 15 -0.06 13.02 3.77
CA GLY A 15 -0.21 12.92 5.22
C GLY A 15 0.72 11.88 5.85
N GLY A 16 0.82 11.90 7.17
CA GLY A 16 1.70 10.98 7.88
C GLY A 16 1.37 9.52 7.68
N ALA A 17 0.09 9.17 7.74
CA ALA A 17 -0.34 7.79 7.52
C ALA A 17 -0.08 7.37 6.07
N GLU A 18 -0.28 8.28 5.14
CA GLU A 18 -0.10 8.01 3.72
C GLU A 18 1.37 7.79 3.37
N THR A 19 2.26 8.66 3.87
CA THR A 19 3.69 8.48 3.63
C THR A 19 4.21 7.23 4.33
N GLY A 20 3.68 6.91 5.50
CA GLY A 20 4.03 5.67 6.18
C GLY A 20 3.61 4.44 5.38
N CYS A 21 2.41 4.49 4.79
CA CYS A 21 1.92 3.41 3.93
C CYS A 21 2.85 3.23 2.72
N TYR A 22 3.21 4.33 2.07
CA TYR A 22 4.12 4.32 0.93
C TYR A 22 5.48 3.70 1.32
N ASP A 23 6.06 4.18 2.42
CA ASP A 23 7.37 3.71 2.84
C ASP A 23 7.35 2.24 3.22
N LEU A 24 6.33 1.81 3.95
CA LEU A 24 6.21 0.42 4.38
C LEU A 24 6.06 -0.51 3.19
N ALA A 25 5.27 -0.11 2.20
CA ALA A 25 5.07 -0.92 1.02
C ALA A 25 6.38 -1.18 0.30
N HIS A 26 7.18 -0.14 0.11
CA HIS A 26 8.47 -0.29 -0.57
C HIS A 26 9.48 -1.05 0.28
N TYR A 27 9.51 -0.77 1.58
CA TYR A 27 10.40 -1.46 2.50
C TYR A 27 10.16 -2.97 2.49
N LEU A 28 8.90 -3.38 2.57
CA LEU A 28 8.60 -4.81 2.60
C LEU A 28 8.86 -5.48 1.27
N PHE A 29 8.70 -4.77 0.17
CA PHE A 29 9.09 -5.33 -1.12
C PHE A 29 10.59 -5.65 -1.12
N GLU A 30 11.41 -4.77 -0.57
CA GLU A 30 12.85 -5.00 -0.48
C GLU A 30 13.19 -6.18 0.42
N LYS A 31 12.28 -6.56 1.32
CA LYS A 31 12.43 -7.73 2.17
C LYS A 31 11.85 -9.00 1.56
N GLY A 32 11.46 -8.95 0.29
CA GLY A 32 10.95 -10.11 -0.42
C GLY A 32 9.45 -10.31 -0.35
N TRP A 33 8.72 -9.35 0.17
CA TRP A 33 7.27 -9.44 0.24
C TRP A 33 6.64 -9.00 -1.08
N LYS A 34 5.49 -9.57 -1.40
CA LYS A 34 4.62 -8.98 -2.43
C LYS A 34 3.83 -7.86 -1.77
N SER A 35 3.90 -6.67 -2.36
CA SER A 35 3.37 -5.47 -1.73
C SER A 35 2.28 -4.85 -2.60
N TYR A 36 1.11 -4.59 -1.99
CA TYR A 36 -0.04 -4.02 -2.68
C TYR A 36 -0.57 -2.84 -1.88
N ILE A 37 -1.04 -1.82 -2.59
CA ILE A 37 -1.77 -0.71 -1.98
C ILE A 37 -3.10 -0.57 -2.69
N VAL A 38 -4.19 -0.64 -1.93
CA VAL A 38 -5.54 -0.40 -2.44
C VAL A 38 -5.94 1.00 -1.99
N THR A 39 -6.23 1.87 -2.93
CA THR A 39 -6.53 3.26 -2.63
C THR A 39 -7.48 3.85 -3.67
N ASN A 40 -8.18 4.90 -3.27
CA ASN A 40 -9.03 5.65 -4.19
C ASN A 40 -8.22 6.55 -5.12
N GLY A 41 -7.02 6.96 -4.68
CA GLY A 41 -6.14 7.83 -5.44
C GLY A 41 -5.21 8.58 -4.52
N GLY A 42 -4.51 9.56 -5.05
CA GLY A 42 -3.65 10.42 -4.24
C GLY A 42 -2.36 10.80 -4.94
N GLU A 43 -1.72 11.82 -4.40
CA GLU A 43 -0.53 12.41 -5.03
C GLU A 43 0.68 11.49 -5.05
N LEU A 44 0.82 10.63 -4.03
CA LEU A 44 1.98 9.75 -3.95
C LEU A 44 1.98 8.63 -4.98
N ILE A 45 0.84 8.37 -5.61
CA ILE A 45 0.76 7.28 -6.59
C ILE A 45 1.79 7.45 -7.70
N LYS A 46 2.01 8.68 -8.14
CA LYS A 46 2.97 8.94 -9.21
C LYS A 46 4.41 8.62 -8.82
N PHE A 47 4.71 8.55 -7.53
CA PHE A 47 6.04 8.22 -7.05
C PHE A 47 6.22 6.73 -6.75
N VAL A 48 5.13 5.97 -6.71
CA VAL A 48 5.21 4.54 -6.41
C VAL A 48 5.95 3.83 -7.53
N LYS A 49 6.91 3.01 -7.15
CA LYS A 49 7.64 2.17 -8.11
C LYS A 49 6.77 0.98 -8.46
N LYS A 50 6.10 1.05 -9.59
CA LYS A 50 5.06 0.10 -9.97
C LYS A 50 5.59 -1.28 -10.32
N ASP A 51 6.89 -1.40 -10.52
CA ASP A 51 7.55 -2.68 -10.66
C ASP A 51 7.77 -3.36 -9.31
N LYS A 52 7.61 -2.62 -8.20
CA LYS A 52 7.82 -3.13 -6.85
C LYS A 52 6.53 -3.20 -6.04
N VAL A 53 5.69 -2.19 -6.14
CA VAL A 53 4.46 -2.09 -5.38
C VAL A 53 3.29 -1.97 -6.34
N LYS A 54 2.31 -2.85 -6.21
CA LYS A 54 1.15 -2.81 -7.07
C LYS A 54 0.07 -1.92 -6.47
N ILE A 55 -0.39 -0.97 -7.27
CA ILE A 55 -1.49 -0.09 -6.89
C ILE A 55 -2.77 -0.63 -7.46
N ILE A 56 -3.77 -0.80 -6.59
CA ILE A 56 -5.11 -1.20 -7.00
C ILE A 56 -6.04 -0.05 -6.67
N ARG A 57 -6.65 0.53 -7.69
CA ARG A 57 -7.53 1.68 -7.49
C ARG A 57 -8.97 1.21 -7.38
N LEU A 58 -9.53 1.41 -6.19
CA LEU A 58 -10.90 1.07 -5.89
C LEU A 58 -11.54 2.23 -5.11
N PRO A 59 -12.87 2.40 -5.21
CA PRO A 59 -13.55 3.44 -4.45
C PRO A 59 -13.62 3.05 -2.98
N VAL A 60 -12.61 3.45 -2.23
CA VAL A 60 -12.51 3.18 -0.80
C VAL A 60 -13.14 4.33 -0.04
N ASP A 61 -13.99 4.00 0.93
CA ASP A 61 -14.66 5.01 1.75
C ASP A 61 -13.64 5.79 2.58
N SER A 62 -13.70 7.12 2.49
CA SER A 62 -12.78 7.98 3.22
C SER A 62 -12.97 7.91 4.74
N LYS A 63 -14.05 7.32 5.21
CA LYS A 63 -14.29 7.11 6.64
C LYS A 63 -13.51 5.94 7.20
N ASN A 64 -13.01 5.06 6.35
CA ASN A 64 -12.26 3.90 6.81
C ASN A 64 -10.82 4.28 7.05
N PRO A 65 -10.25 3.92 8.21
CA PRO A 65 -8.83 4.16 8.46
C PRO A 65 -7.97 3.21 7.62
N LEU A 66 -6.67 3.45 7.67
CA LEU A 66 -5.72 2.55 7.05
C LEU A 66 -5.89 1.14 7.59
N ILE A 67 -6.05 0.19 6.70
CA ILE A 67 -6.15 -1.23 7.05
C ILE A 67 -4.97 -1.94 6.43
N ILE A 68 -4.28 -2.73 7.23
CA ILE A 68 -3.12 -3.50 6.77
C ILE A 68 -3.45 -4.99 6.91
N LEU A 69 -3.39 -5.67 5.78
CA LEU A 69 -3.66 -7.10 5.73
C LEU A 69 -2.37 -7.85 5.41
N PHE A 70 -2.07 -8.84 6.20
CA PHE A 70 -0.89 -9.67 6.01
C PHE A 70 -1.31 -11.06 5.58
N ASN A 71 -0.52 -11.62 4.69
CA ASN A 71 -0.62 -13.02 4.36
C ASN A 71 0.80 -13.59 4.34
N GLY A 72 1.19 -14.18 5.44
CA GLY A 72 2.52 -14.74 5.61
C GLY A 72 2.51 -16.25 5.60
N ILE A 73 1.78 -16.83 4.71
CA ILE A 73 1.66 -18.27 4.64
C ILE A 73 2.99 -18.89 4.24
N ALA A 74 3.40 -19.78 5.04
CA ALA A 74 4.58 -20.59 4.75
C ALA A 74 4.23 -21.71 3.82
#